data_8459d7d3783926ef6e7cefc3f0266d61
#
_entry.id   8459d7d3783926ef6e7cefc3f0266d61
#
_cell.length_a   1.000
_cell.length_b   1.000
_cell.length_c   1.000
_cell.angle_alpha   90.00
_cell.angle_beta   90.00
_cell.angle_gamma   90.00
#
_symmetry.space_group_name_H-M   'P 1'
#
loop_
_entity.id
_entity.type
_entity.pdbx_description
1 polymer ?
#
loop_
_entity_poly.entity_id
_entity_poly.type
_entity_poly.pdbx_seq_one_letter_code
_entity_poly.pdbx_strand_id
1 'polypeptide(L)'
;MKILVAEDNADCRDLYSIWLGDEHTVQLVPDGTAALEALDPTVDLLFLDRDMPGHTGTEVADSVAELPHDPYVVMVSSMVPDFDIVEMPIDRYVQKPVDQRTLESVIEQCQAQEEYRSALDDFFALTSKLASIEAEKSAERLAESEEYERLKDRVAVKRAEVDSALTPDQVDWSLAFKTCPEPGERGVENPNA
;
A
#
# COMPACT_ATOMS: atom_id res chain seq x y z
N MET A 1 11.20 -4.18 6.50
CA MET A 1 9.75 -4.23 6.81
C MET A 1 9.42 -5.45 7.64
N LYS A 2 8.36 -5.38 8.45
CA LYS A 2 7.74 -6.53 9.10
C LYS A 2 6.53 -6.98 8.29
N ILE A 3 6.59 -8.18 7.76
CA ILE A 3 5.57 -8.76 6.88
C ILE A 3 4.88 -9.90 7.62
N LEU A 4 3.56 -9.84 7.69
CA LEU A 4 2.73 -10.94 8.14
C LEU A 4 2.15 -11.66 6.92
N VAL A 5 2.26 -12.97 6.87
CA VAL A 5 1.68 -13.80 5.81
C VAL A 5 0.71 -14.79 6.42
N ALA A 6 -0.55 -14.69 6.06
CA ALA A 6 -1.60 -15.63 6.42
C ALA A 6 -1.94 -16.50 5.20
N GLU A 7 -1.62 -17.77 5.28
CA GLU A 7 -1.74 -18.74 4.18
C GLU A 7 -1.96 -20.12 4.79
N ASP A 8 -2.99 -20.86 4.39
CA ASP A 8 -3.31 -22.16 4.96
C ASP A 8 -2.46 -23.30 4.39
N ASN A 9 -1.95 -23.13 3.17
CA ASN A 9 -1.09 -24.11 2.52
C ASN A 9 0.35 -24.03 3.04
N ALA A 10 0.84 -25.10 3.68
CA ALA A 10 2.18 -25.16 4.26
C ALA A 10 3.30 -25.00 3.21
N ASP A 11 3.13 -25.59 2.02
CA ASP A 11 4.13 -25.51 0.95
C ASP A 11 4.26 -24.06 0.43
N CYS A 12 3.13 -23.32 0.36
CA CYS A 12 3.13 -21.90 0.01
C CYS A 12 3.82 -21.06 1.08
N ARG A 13 3.54 -21.33 2.36
CA ARG A 13 4.22 -20.63 3.47
C ARG A 13 5.73 -20.84 3.44
N ASP A 14 6.20 -22.08 3.18
CA ASP A 14 7.61 -22.38 3.08
C ASP A 14 8.28 -21.62 1.92
N LEU A 15 7.61 -21.50 0.77
CA LEU A 15 8.08 -20.69 -0.35
C LEU A 15 8.17 -19.20 -0.01
N TYR A 16 7.15 -18.64 0.63
CA TYR A 16 7.15 -17.24 1.05
C TYR A 16 8.26 -16.96 2.08
N SER A 17 8.52 -17.90 2.99
CA SER A 17 9.65 -17.81 3.93
C SER A 17 10.99 -17.72 3.21
N ILE A 18 11.20 -18.52 2.18
CA ILE A 18 12.42 -18.54 1.37
C ILE A 18 12.57 -17.25 0.55
N TRP A 19 11.50 -16.81 -0.10
CA TRP A 19 11.54 -15.66 -1.00
C TRP A 19 11.69 -14.32 -0.29
N LEU A 20 11.16 -14.19 0.92
CA LEU A 20 11.05 -12.91 1.63
C LEU A 20 11.96 -12.83 2.88
N GLY A 21 12.40 -13.98 3.41
CA GLY A 21 13.05 -14.04 4.71
C GLY A 21 14.47 -13.45 4.78
N ASP A 22 15.15 -13.29 3.64
CA ASP A 22 16.50 -12.76 3.61
C ASP A 22 16.56 -11.23 3.83
N GLU A 23 15.53 -10.51 3.36
CA GLU A 23 15.51 -9.04 3.37
C GLU A 23 14.49 -8.45 4.35
N HIS A 24 13.54 -9.26 4.81
CA HIS A 24 12.41 -8.80 5.63
C HIS A 24 12.23 -9.64 6.89
N THR A 25 11.59 -9.05 7.90
CA THR A 25 11.14 -9.80 9.08
C THR A 25 9.77 -10.40 8.73
N VAL A 26 9.76 -11.70 8.43
CA VAL A 26 8.53 -12.40 7.99
C VAL A 26 7.97 -13.24 9.12
N GLN A 27 6.69 -13.05 9.42
CA GLN A 27 5.92 -13.89 10.31
C GLN A 27 4.87 -14.66 9.49
N LEU A 28 4.86 -15.98 9.59
CA LEU A 28 3.95 -16.86 8.84
C LEU A 28 2.92 -17.45 9.79
N VAL A 29 1.65 -17.43 9.40
CA VAL A 29 0.56 -17.99 10.18
C VAL A 29 -0.35 -18.85 9.29
N PRO A 30 -0.96 -19.92 9.85
CA PRO A 30 -1.66 -20.92 9.05
C PRO A 30 -3.13 -20.60 8.77
N ASP A 31 -3.70 -19.60 9.41
CA ASP A 31 -5.13 -19.31 9.31
C ASP A 31 -5.46 -17.87 9.73
N GLY A 32 -6.69 -17.45 9.48
CA GLY A 32 -7.14 -16.09 9.78
C GLY A 32 -7.21 -15.78 11.28
N THR A 33 -7.45 -16.77 12.14
CA THR A 33 -7.45 -16.57 13.59
C THR A 33 -6.05 -16.24 14.09
N ALA A 34 -5.06 -17.02 13.67
CA ALA A 34 -3.66 -16.77 13.96
C ALA A 34 -3.17 -15.45 13.36
N ALA A 35 -3.72 -15.03 12.20
CA ALA A 35 -3.43 -13.73 11.62
C ALA A 35 -3.87 -12.59 12.53
N LEU A 36 -5.10 -12.61 13.03
CA LEU A 36 -5.62 -11.60 13.95
C LEU A 36 -4.84 -11.55 15.27
N GLU A 37 -4.42 -12.70 15.80
CA GLU A 37 -3.59 -12.77 17.01
C GLU A 37 -2.16 -12.24 16.81
N ALA A 38 -1.64 -12.36 15.59
CA ALA A 38 -0.28 -11.95 15.23
C ALA A 38 -0.17 -10.47 14.81
N LEU A 39 -1.29 -9.83 14.50
CA LEU A 39 -1.35 -8.41 14.12
C LEU A 39 -0.98 -7.54 15.31
N ASP A 40 0.03 -6.70 15.11
CA ASP A 40 0.45 -5.66 16.04
C ASP A 40 0.83 -4.37 15.27
N PRO A 41 0.97 -3.22 15.94
CA PRO A 41 1.27 -1.94 15.27
C PRO A 41 2.60 -1.87 14.51
N THR A 42 3.42 -2.92 14.55
CA THR A 42 4.71 -2.98 13.84
C THR A 42 4.64 -3.77 12.54
N VAL A 43 3.47 -4.33 12.20
CA VAL A 43 3.23 -4.98 10.91
C VAL A 43 3.03 -3.91 9.86
N ASP A 44 3.92 -3.89 8.86
CA ASP A 44 3.88 -2.94 7.75
C ASP A 44 3.03 -3.45 6.59
N LEU A 45 3.08 -4.77 6.33
CA LEU A 45 2.45 -5.41 5.18
C LEU A 45 1.84 -6.75 5.59
N LEU A 46 0.61 -7.00 5.13
CA LEU A 46 -0.12 -8.24 5.32
C LEU A 46 -0.41 -8.89 3.95
N PHE A 47 0.20 -10.05 3.69
CA PHE A 47 -0.26 -10.96 2.63
C PHE A 47 -1.30 -11.91 3.21
N LEU A 48 -2.46 -11.98 2.57
CA LEU A 48 -3.64 -12.60 3.12
C LEU A 48 -4.29 -13.52 2.09
N ASP A 49 -4.25 -14.84 2.32
CA ASP A 49 -5.05 -15.75 1.50
C ASP A 49 -6.54 -15.52 1.78
N ARG A 50 -7.34 -15.56 0.73
CA ARG A 50 -8.78 -15.33 0.84
C ARG A 50 -9.49 -16.49 1.53
N ASP A 51 -9.15 -17.73 1.14
CA ASP A 51 -9.86 -18.94 1.55
C ASP A 51 -9.07 -19.70 2.61
N MET A 52 -9.19 -19.28 3.87
CA MET A 52 -8.54 -19.93 5.01
C MET A 52 -9.55 -20.52 5.99
N PRO A 53 -9.17 -21.56 6.75
CA PRO A 53 -9.98 -22.05 7.85
C PRO A 53 -10.09 -21.01 8.99
N GLY A 54 -11.18 -21.07 9.74
CA GLY A 54 -11.47 -20.10 10.81
C GLY A 54 -12.02 -18.81 10.23
N HIS A 55 -11.25 -17.72 10.31
CA HIS A 55 -11.60 -16.47 9.65
C HIS A 55 -11.09 -16.47 8.20
N THR A 56 -11.97 -16.09 7.28
CA THR A 56 -11.61 -15.86 5.87
C THR A 56 -10.71 -14.65 5.74
N GLY A 57 -9.96 -14.54 4.64
CA GLY A 57 -9.16 -13.36 4.38
C GLY A 57 -9.95 -12.06 4.36
N THR A 58 -11.19 -12.10 3.85
CA THR A 58 -12.08 -10.93 3.87
C THR A 58 -12.43 -10.49 5.29
N GLU A 59 -12.78 -11.44 6.18
CA GLU A 59 -13.09 -11.13 7.59
C GLU A 59 -11.85 -10.61 8.34
N VAL A 60 -10.66 -11.09 8.01
CA VAL A 60 -9.42 -10.55 8.56
C VAL A 60 -9.18 -9.12 8.05
N ALA A 61 -9.34 -8.85 6.75
CA ALA A 61 -9.20 -7.51 6.18
C ALA A 61 -10.18 -6.51 6.81
N ASP A 62 -11.46 -6.90 6.99
CA ASP A 62 -12.46 -6.08 7.68
C ASP A 62 -12.03 -5.74 9.12
N SER A 63 -11.46 -6.72 9.83
CA SER A 63 -10.96 -6.51 11.20
C SER A 63 -9.75 -5.59 11.23
N VAL A 64 -8.85 -5.69 10.23
CA VAL A 64 -7.67 -4.82 10.08
C VAL A 64 -8.08 -3.37 9.85
N ALA A 65 -9.11 -3.13 9.04
CA ALA A 65 -9.62 -1.78 8.76
C ALA A 65 -10.16 -1.03 10.00
N GLU A 66 -10.49 -1.76 11.07
CA GLU A 66 -10.92 -1.17 12.35
C GLU A 66 -9.75 -0.84 13.30
N LEU A 67 -8.51 -1.24 12.96
CA LEU A 67 -7.35 -0.99 13.79
C LEU A 67 -6.88 0.47 13.72
N PRO A 68 -6.24 0.97 14.79
CA PRO A 68 -5.70 2.34 14.80
C PRO A 68 -4.42 2.50 13.95
N HIS A 69 -3.82 1.42 13.50
CA HIS A 69 -2.70 1.38 12.55
C HIS A 69 -3.21 0.77 11.25
N ASP A 70 -2.57 1.13 10.16
CA ASP A 70 -3.02 0.87 8.79
C ASP A 70 -1.93 0.13 8.02
N PRO A 71 -1.77 -1.20 8.24
CA PRO A 71 -0.82 -1.98 7.45
C PRO A 71 -1.32 -2.09 6.01
N TYR A 72 -0.40 -2.19 5.06
CA TYR A 72 -0.75 -2.43 3.66
C TYR A 72 -1.31 -3.85 3.50
N VAL A 73 -2.55 -4.00 3.01
CA VAL A 73 -3.24 -5.29 2.92
C VAL A 73 -3.29 -5.79 1.48
N VAL A 74 -2.71 -6.96 1.24
CA VAL A 74 -2.69 -7.61 -0.06
C VAL A 74 -3.41 -8.94 0.00
N MET A 75 -4.54 -9.05 -0.69
CA MET A 75 -5.24 -10.31 -0.87
C MET A 75 -4.54 -11.17 -1.93
N VAL A 76 -4.18 -12.40 -1.60
CA VAL A 76 -3.55 -13.36 -2.51
C VAL A 76 -4.45 -14.58 -2.65
N SER A 77 -5.11 -14.77 -3.80
CA SER A 77 -6.15 -15.77 -3.94
C SER A 77 -6.12 -16.51 -5.29
N SER A 78 -6.58 -17.75 -5.29
CA SER A 78 -6.81 -18.53 -6.51
C SER A 78 -8.07 -18.10 -7.28
N MET A 79 -8.96 -17.34 -6.63
CA MET A 79 -10.17 -16.84 -7.27
C MET A 79 -9.84 -15.73 -8.25
N VAL A 80 -10.57 -15.68 -9.37
CA VAL A 80 -10.51 -14.55 -10.29
C VAL A 80 -11.17 -13.34 -9.61
N PRO A 81 -10.56 -12.16 -9.63
CA PRO A 81 -11.18 -10.94 -9.09
C PRO A 81 -12.55 -10.70 -9.71
N ASP A 82 -13.55 -10.42 -8.88
CA ASP A 82 -14.89 -10.01 -9.29
C ASP A 82 -15.23 -8.67 -8.61
N PHE A 83 -16.40 -8.12 -8.86
CA PHE A 83 -16.85 -6.84 -8.34
C PHE A 83 -16.90 -6.77 -6.80
N ASP A 84 -16.89 -7.90 -6.12
CA ASP A 84 -16.86 -7.99 -4.66
C ASP A 84 -15.58 -7.39 -4.05
N ILE A 85 -14.46 -7.38 -4.80
CA ILE A 85 -13.21 -6.76 -4.31
C ILE A 85 -13.30 -5.25 -4.11
N VAL A 86 -14.28 -4.56 -4.75
CA VAL A 86 -14.46 -3.11 -4.66
C VAL A 86 -14.81 -2.67 -3.24
N GLU A 87 -15.55 -3.51 -2.53
CA GLU A 87 -15.99 -3.24 -1.15
C GLU A 87 -15.01 -3.80 -0.09
N MET A 88 -13.99 -4.57 -0.50
CA MET A 88 -13.01 -5.11 0.43
C MET A 88 -12.03 -4.04 0.86
N PRO A 89 -11.72 -3.91 2.15
CA PRO A 89 -10.71 -2.99 2.65
C PRO A 89 -9.30 -3.57 2.44
N ILE A 90 -8.89 -3.66 1.19
CA ILE A 90 -7.58 -4.14 0.75
C ILE A 90 -6.94 -3.14 -0.18
N ASP A 91 -5.62 -3.00 -0.11
CA ASP A 91 -4.86 -2.12 -1.00
C ASP A 91 -4.59 -2.77 -2.35
N ARG A 92 -4.51 -4.11 -2.37
CA ARG A 92 -4.21 -4.83 -3.60
C ARG A 92 -4.79 -6.25 -3.60
N TYR A 93 -5.13 -6.71 -4.81
CA TYR A 93 -5.49 -8.10 -5.09
C TYR A 93 -4.46 -8.74 -6.03
N VAL A 94 -3.94 -9.91 -5.66
CA VAL A 94 -2.98 -10.69 -6.44
C VAL A 94 -3.56 -12.08 -6.67
N GLN A 95 -3.65 -12.47 -7.93
CA GLN A 95 -4.17 -13.80 -8.29
C GLN A 95 -3.05 -14.85 -8.26
N LYS A 96 -3.31 -15.98 -7.59
CA LYS A 96 -2.44 -17.17 -7.65
C LYS A 96 -2.48 -17.80 -9.05
N PRO A 97 -1.40 -18.39 -9.58
CA PRO A 97 -0.11 -18.61 -8.91
C PRO A 97 0.73 -17.34 -8.84
N VAL A 98 1.40 -17.13 -7.72
CA VAL A 98 2.36 -16.04 -7.51
C VAL A 98 3.79 -16.56 -7.60
N ASP A 99 4.69 -15.71 -8.04
CA ASP A 99 6.13 -15.95 -8.01
C ASP A 99 6.84 -14.91 -7.12
N GLN A 100 8.12 -15.13 -6.86
CA GLN A 100 8.92 -14.25 -6.03
C GLN A 100 8.90 -12.80 -6.54
N ARG A 101 9.02 -12.59 -7.86
CA ARG A 101 9.04 -11.26 -8.46
C ARG A 101 7.74 -10.50 -8.25
N THR A 102 6.62 -11.20 -8.29
CA THR A 102 5.31 -10.60 -8.01
C THR A 102 5.23 -10.08 -6.58
N LEU A 103 5.68 -10.87 -5.60
CA LEU A 103 5.70 -10.45 -4.20
C LEU A 103 6.68 -9.29 -3.96
N GLU A 104 7.88 -9.36 -4.51
CA GLU A 104 8.87 -8.28 -4.45
C GLU A 104 8.31 -6.97 -5.03
N SER A 105 7.67 -7.02 -6.21
CA SER A 105 7.03 -5.84 -6.80
C SER A 105 5.91 -5.25 -5.94
N VAL A 106 5.15 -6.08 -5.22
CA VAL A 106 4.14 -5.61 -4.26
C VAL A 106 4.81 -4.91 -3.08
N ILE A 107 5.89 -5.47 -2.56
CA ILE A 107 6.65 -4.89 -1.44
C ILE A 107 7.25 -3.54 -1.85
N GLU A 108 7.86 -3.44 -3.02
CA GLU A 108 8.39 -2.18 -3.56
C GLU A 108 7.31 -1.11 -3.67
N GLN A 109 6.11 -1.47 -4.13
CA GLN A 109 4.99 -0.53 -4.21
C GLN A 109 4.47 -0.10 -2.85
N CYS A 110 4.39 -1.02 -1.88
CA CYS A 110 4.04 -0.69 -0.50
C CYS A 110 5.05 0.30 0.10
N GLN A 111 6.35 0.06 -0.09
CA GLN A 111 7.41 0.95 0.38
C GLN A 111 7.31 2.35 -0.25
N ALA A 112 7.13 2.41 -1.56
CA ALA A 112 6.99 3.68 -2.28
C ALA A 112 5.75 4.47 -1.82
N GLN A 113 4.64 3.79 -1.54
CA GLN A 113 3.42 4.42 -1.02
C GLN A 113 3.63 4.98 0.39
N GLU A 114 4.33 4.25 1.26
CA GLU A 114 4.63 4.70 2.62
C GLU A 114 5.61 5.87 2.63
N GLU A 115 6.64 5.84 1.80
CA GLU A 115 7.57 6.96 1.62
C GLU A 115 6.85 8.21 1.14
N TYR A 116 5.94 8.07 0.17
CA TYR A 116 5.13 9.17 -0.33
C TYR A 116 4.21 9.75 0.75
N ARG A 117 3.51 8.89 1.50
CA ARG A 117 2.63 9.30 2.61
C ARG A 117 3.41 10.07 3.68
N SER A 118 4.56 9.53 4.09
CA SER A 118 5.45 10.18 5.07
C SER A 118 5.96 11.55 4.59
N ALA A 119 6.36 11.64 3.32
CA ALA A 119 6.81 12.92 2.73
C ALA A 119 5.69 13.97 2.67
N LEU A 120 4.46 13.53 2.37
CA LEU A 120 3.25 14.38 2.36
C LEU A 120 2.92 14.91 3.76
N ASP A 121 2.91 14.06 4.76
CA ASP A 121 2.63 14.43 6.15
C ASP A 121 3.66 15.46 6.66
N ASP A 122 4.93 15.22 6.40
CA ASP A 122 6.01 16.15 6.70
C ASP A 122 5.82 17.51 6.00
N PHE A 123 5.47 17.48 4.70
CA PHE A 123 5.22 18.69 3.92
C PHE A 123 4.05 19.49 4.49
N PHE A 124 2.93 18.84 4.80
CA PHE A 124 1.78 19.52 5.41
C PHE A 124 2.09 20.08 6.79
N ALA A 125 2.82 19.34 7.63
CA ALA A 125 3.22 19.80 8.94
C ALA A 125 4.13 21.05 8.86
N LEU A 126 5.10 21.08 7.95
CA LEU A 126 5.98 22.23 7.75
C LEU A 126 5.24 23.41 7.15
N THR A 127 4.37 23.20 6.17
CA THR A 127 3.57 24.24 5.52
C THR A 127 2.60 24.91 6.51
N SER A 128 1.97 24.13 7.38
CA SER A 128 1.09 24.63 8.43
C SER A 128 1.86 25.54 9.41
N LYS A 129 3.08 25.16 9.80
CA LYS A 129 3.95 26.00 10.65
C LYS A 129 4.33 27.30 9.94
N LEU A 130 4.69 27.23 8.66
CA LEU A 130 5.03 28.38 7.84
C LEU A 130 3.85 29.37 7.77
N ALA A 131 2.67 28.88 7.42
CA ALA A 131 1.46 29.70 7.33
C ALA A 131 1.10 30.37 8.67
N SER A 132 1.26 29.66 9.80
CA SER A 132 1.01 30.21 11.12
C SER A 132 1.95 31.37 11.48
N ILE A 133 3.22 31.27 11.09
CA ILE A 133 4.21 32.32 11.31
C ILE A 133 3.92 33.55 10.41
N GLU A 134 3.60 33.31 9.14
CA GLU A 134 3.26 34.36 8.17
C GLU A 134 2.00 35.15 8.56
N ALA A 135 1.03 34.49 9.18
CA ALA A 135 -0.18 35.14 9.67
C ALA A 135 0.06 36.10 10.84
N GLU A 136 1.11 35.89 11.66
CA GLU A 136 1.33 36.60 12.92
C GLU A 136 2.49 37.61 12.85
N LYS A 137 3.39 37.54 11.85
CA LYS A 137 4.59 38.34 11.76
C LYS A 137 4.56 39.29 10.57
N SER A 138 5.13 40.52 10.75
CA SER A 138 5.30 41.46 9.64
C SER A 138 6.38 40.96 8.66
N ALA A 139 6.28 41.39 7.40
CA ALA A 139 7.23 41.05 6.35
C ALA A 139 8.67 41.38 6.71
N GLU A 140 8.88 42.51 7.42
CA GLU A 140 10.21 42.98 7.88
C GLU A 140 10.80 41.96 8.89
N ARG A 141 10.01 41.54 9.88
CA ARG A 141 10.45 40.53 10.87
C ARG A 141 10.71 39.15 10.27
N LEU A 142 9.95 38.79 9.25
CA LEU A 142 10.16 37.52 8.51
C LEU A 142 11.48 37.59 7.72
N ALA A 143 11.75 38.70 7.04
CA ALA A 143 12.98 38.88 6.26
C ALA A 143 14.26 38.89 7.09
N GLU A 144 14.18 39.23 8.39
CA GLU A 144 15.31 39.24 9.33
C GLU A 144 15.54 37.92 10.06
N SER A 145 14.61 36.91 9.90
CA SER A 145 14.66 35.64 10.65
C SER A 145 15.33 34.52 9.87
N GLU A 146 16.49 34.09 10.36
CA GLU A 146 17.17 32.90 9.82
C GLU A 146 16.34 31.62 10.02
N GLU A 147 15.54 31.53 11.09
CA GLU A 147 14.67 30.40 11.35
C GLU A 147 13.57 30.30 10.31
N TYR A 148 13.03 31.46 9.88
CA TYR A 148 12.01 31.50 8.83
C TYR A 148 12.59 31.06 7.48
N GLU A 149 13.78 31.55 7.10
CA GLU A 149 14.44 31.09 5.87
C GLU A 149 14.74 29.59 5.90
N ARG A 150 15.26 29.06 7.01
CA ARG A 150 15.47 27.63 7.18
C ARG A 150 14.17 26.81 7.07
N LEU A 151 13.05 27.33 7.56
CA LEU A 151 11.75 26.68 7.43
C LEU A 151 11.28 26.65 5.98
N LYS A 152 11.42 27.73 5.23
CA LYS A 152 11.13 27.80 3.79
C LYS A 152 11.95 26.79 2.98
N ASP A 153 13.25 26.72 3.28
CA ASP A 153 14.14 25.75 2.63
C ASP A 153 13.69 24.30 2.88
N ARG A 154 13.31 23.99 4.12
CA ARG A 154 12.77 22.66 4.47
C ARG A 154 11.47 22.36 3.75
N VAL A 155 10.56 23.33 3.63
CA VAL A 155 9.31 23.18 2.87
C VAL A 155 9.63 22.91 1.39
N ALA A 156 10.58 23.63 0.81
CA ALA A 156 10.99 23.45 -0.58
C ALA A 156 11.59 22.05 -0.84
N VAL A 157 12.44 21.58 0.08
CA VAL A 157 13.02 20.22 0.00
C VAL A 157 11.91 19.16 0.07
N LYS A 158 11.00 19.24 1.05
CA LYS A 158 9.91 18.26 1.20
C LYS A 158 8.94 18.29 0.01
N ARG A 159 8.67 19.46 -0.55
CA ARG A 159 7.89 19.56 -1.80
C ARG A 159 8.56 18.82 -2.94
N ALA A 160 9.88 18.96 -3.11
CA ALA A 160 10.60 18.26 -4.17
C ALA A 160 10.60 16.73 -3.96
N GLU A 161 10.64 16.25 -2.72
CA GLU A 161 10.50 14.83 -2.38
C GLU A 161 9.11 14.31 -2.79
N VAL A 162 8.03 15.03 -2.44
CA VAL A 162 6.65 14.69 -2.84
C VAL A 162 6.50 14.71 -4.37
N ASP A 163 7.00 15.75 -5.04
CA ASP A 163 6.93 15.87 -6.50
C ASP A 163 7.69 14.72 -7.21
N SER A 164 8.83 14.27 -6.65
CA SER A 164 9.63 13.18 -7.20
C SER A 164 8.99 11.80 -7.01
N ALA A 165 8.28 11.60 -5.90
CA ALA A 165 7.57 10.35 -5.63
C ALA A 165 6.30 10.17 -6.51
N LEU A 166 5.81 11.25 -7.13
CA LEU A 166 4.69 11.22 -8.08
C LEU A 166 5.11 10.91 -9.53
N THR A 167 6.39 10.68 -9.81
CA THR A 167 6.82 10.41 -11.19
C THR A 167 6.30 9.04 -11.67
N PRO A 168 5.66 8.99 -12.85
CA PRO A 168 4.98 7.78 -13.37
C PRO A 168 5.90 6.58 -13.63
N ASP A 169 7.22 6.76 -13.62
CA ASP A 169 8.20 5.71 -13.94
C ASP A 169 8.34 4.63 -12.84
N GLN A 170 7.86 4.88 -11.62
CA GLN A 170 7.92 3.90 -10.52
C GLN A 170 6.63 3.11 -10.31
N VAL A 171 5.53 3.53 -10.90
CA VAL A 171 4.28 2.77 -10.86
C VAL A 171 4.09 2.07 -12.20
N ASP A 172 4.36 0.76 -12.25
CA ASP A 172 4.04 -0.03 -13.45
C ASP A 172 2.52 -0.18 -13.58
N TRP A 173 1.89 0.85 -14.11
CA TRP A 173 0.47 0.86 -14.44
C TRP A 173 0.10 -0.25 -15.41
N SER A 174 1.07 -0.85 -16.12
CA SER A 174 0.80 -1.95 -17.05
C SER A 174 0.35 -3.22 -16.32
N LEU A 175 0.78 -3.42 -15.08
CA LEU A 175 0.30 -4.51 -14.24
C LEU A 175 -1.12 -4.24 -13.71
N ALA A 176 -1.44 -2.98 -13.38
CA ALA A 176 -2.79 -2.59 -12.95
C ALA A 176 -3.82 -2.68 -14.08
N PHE A 177 -3.40 -2.47 -15.33
CA PHE A 177 -4.28 -2.46 -16.49
C PHE A 177 -4.18 -3.71 -17.40
N LYS A 178 -3.29 -4.67 -17.12
CA LYS A 178 -3.19 -5.92 -17.89
C LYS A 178 -4.47 -6.77 -17.86
N THR A 179 -5.39 -6.50 -16.94
CA THR A 179 -6.67 -7.18 -16.82
C THR A 179 -7.86 -6.36 -17.30
N CYS A 180 -7.66 -5.11 -17.76
CA CYS A 180 -8.73 -4.36 -18.42
C CYS A 180 -8.70 -4.71 -19.91
N PRO A 181 -9.64 -5.48 -20.45
CA PRO A 181 -9.83 -5.57 -21.91
C PRO A 181 -10.18 -4.18 -22.42
N GLU A 182 -9.52 -3.74 -23.49
CA GLU A 182 -9.84 -2.49 -24.19
C GLU A 182 -11.37 -2.39 -24.36
N PRO A 183 -12.01 -1.24 -24.05
CA PRO A 183 -13.43 -1.04 -24.28
C PRO A 183 -13.69 -0.88 -25.78
N GLY A 184 -13.84 -1.99 -26.50
CA GLY A 184 -14.12 -1.95 -27.91
C GLY A 184 -13.90 -3.25 -28.65
N GLU A 185 -14.78 -4.21 -28.45
CA GLU A 185 -15.25 -5.11 -29.51
C GLU A 185 -16.42 -5.95 -28.96
N ARG A 186 -17.45 -5.27 -28.50
CA ARG A 186 -18.76 -5.95 -28.49
C ARG A 186 -19.25 -5.92 -29.93
N GLY A 187 -19.08 -7.04 -30.62
CA GLY A 187 -19.73 -7.30 -31.88
C GLY A 187 -21.23 -7.01 -31.74
N VAL A 188 -21.66 -5.97 -32.41
CA VAL A 188 -23.09 -5.70 -32.64
C VAL A 188 -23.57 -6.84 -33.54
N GLU A 189 -24.03 -7.93 -32.98
CA GLU A 189 -24.90 -8.83 -33.73
C GLU A 189 -26.19 -8.09 -34.06
N ASN A 190 -26.32 -7.79 -35.31
CA ASN A 190 -27.50 -7.16 -35.91
C ASN A 190 -28.62 -8.21 -35.97
N PRO A 191 -29.73 -8.12 -35.22
CA PRO A 191 -30.81 -9.12 -35.28
C PRO A 191 -31.81 -8.78 -36.39
N ASN A 192 -31.36 -8.61 -37.64
CA ASN A 192 -32.24 -8.56 -38.81
C ASN A 192 -31.45 -8.89 -40.08
N ALA A 193 -31.31 -10.17 -40.38
CA ALA A 193 -31.18 -10.69 -41.74
C ALA A 193 -31.74 -12.12 -41.80
#